data_f929a673b63639c0474fcfd7f419802b
#
_entry.id   f929a673b63639c0474fcfd7f419802b
#
_cell.length_a   1.000
_cell.length_b   1.000
_cell.length_c   1.000
_cell.angle_alpha   90.00
_cell.angle_beta   90.00
_cell.angle_gamma   90.00
#
_symmetry.space_group_name_H-M   'P 1'
#
loop_
_entity.id
_entity.type
_entity.pdbx_description
1 polymer ?
#
loop_
_entity_poly.entity_id
_entity_poly.type
_entity_poly.pdbx_seq_one_letter_code
_entity_poly.pdbx_strand_id
1 'polypeptide(L)'
;MLEYDYEKMYDSFLGVNTKEPDSNYEDSAFTRVEEESDYYRYEVTPFEALAITCEQLSIKPTDCVVDFGCGKGRVLFFFNNFYLCRVKGIEYDDEIYETLLDNVAYYSVRFHGREEQIETYHMRAEEYEVRKEDNIFYFFNPCAPEYFETILEHIILSIEASPRRVTLILYYCSDEYTKILRDMQWKQRRLIRLPGYSEDPYETMYLFQNPL
;
A
#
# COMPACT_ATOMS: atom_id res chain seq x y z
N MET A 1 7.41 -5.71 -31.80
CA MET A 1 6.91 -6.50 -30.67
C MET A 1 5.94 -5.59 -29.97
N LEU A 2 4.67 -5.92 -29.84
CA LEU A 2 3.71 -5.11 -29.11
C LEU A 2 4.12 -5.18 -27.64
N GLU A 3 4.58 -4.08 -27.10
CA GLU A 3 4.84 -3.91 -25.68
C GLU A 3 3.48 -3.97 -24.99
N TYR A 4 3.21 -5.06 -24.29
CA TYR A 4 1.97 -5.21 -23.53
C TYR A 4 2.04 -4.28 -22.31
N ASP A 5 1.19 -3.28 -22.28
CA ASP A 5 1.01 -2.43 -21.11
C ASP A 5 0.23 -3.23 -20.04
N TYR A 6 0.98 -3.97 -19.21
CA TYR A 6 0.43 -4.77 -18.12
C TYR A 6 -0.41 -3.93 -17.16
N GLU A 7 0.00 -2.69 -16.91
CA GLU A 7 -0.68 -1.76 -16.02
C GLU A 7 -2.10 -1.46 -16.51
N LYS A 8 -2.22 -1.08 -17.78
CA LYS A 8 -3.52 -0.82 -18.40
C LYS A 8 -4.39 -2.08 -18.50
N MET A 9 -3.77 -3.23 -18.70
CA MET A 9 -4.48 -4.50 -18.77
C MET A 9 -5.10 -4.86 -17.41
N TYR A 10 -4.34 -4.72 -16.31
CA TYR A 10 -4.84 -4.98 -14.97
C TYR A 10 -5.92 -3.99 -14.55
N ASP A 11 -5.72 -2.69 -14.76
CA ASP A 11 -6.73 -1.67 -14.48
C ASP A 11 -8.03 -1.95 -15.25
N SER A 12 -7.93 -2.27 -16.54
CA SER A 12 -9.08 -2.65 -17.36
C SER A 12 -9.76 -3.94 -16.87
N PHE A 13 -8.98 -4.93 -16.44
CA PHE A 13 -9.52 -6.17 -15.87
C PHE A 13 -10.23 -5.91 -14.54
N LEU A 14 -9.67 -5.10 -13.67
CA LEU A 14 -10.25 -4.73 -12.37
C LEU A 14 -11.41 -3.73 -12.51
N GLY A 15 -11.51 -3.02 -13.63
CA GLY A 15 -12.52 -2.00 -13.88
C GLY A 15 -12.23 -0.70 -13.14
N VAL A 16 -10.95 -0.38 -12.94
CA VAL A 16 -10.48 0.80 -12.20
C VAL A 16 -9.49 1.62 -13.03
N ASN A 17 -9.21 2.84 -12.59
CA ASN A 17 -8.15 3.69 -13.13
C ASN A 17 -7.23 4.10 -11.98
N THR A 18 -6.09 3.43 -11.86
CA THR A 18 -5.15 3.65 -10.76
C THR A 18 -3.84 4.31 -11.18
N LYS A 19 -3.54 4.39 -12.48
CA LYS A 19 -2.23 4.84 -12.98
C LYS A 19 -2.15 6.33 -13.29
N GLU A 20 -3.16 6.91 -13.90
CA GLU A 20 -3.03 8.27 -14.43
C GLU A 20 -3.30 9.33 -13.37
N PRO A 21 -2.41 10.34 -13.23
CA PRO A 21 -2.84 11.61 -12.67
C PRO A 21 -3.94 12.15 -13.61
N ASP A 22 -5.02 12.68 -13.07
CA ASP A 22 -5.96 13.45 -13.87
C ASP A 22 -5.18 14.54 -14.61
N SER A 23 -5.54 14.83 -15.87
CA SER A 23 -4.84 15.77 -16.73
C SER A 23 -4.70 17.19 -16.15
N ASN A 24 -5.42 17.49 -15.07
CA ASN A 24 -5.32 18.71 -14.27
C ASN A 24 -4.27 18.61 -13.13
N TYR A 25 -3.77 17.42 -12.84
CA TYR A 25 -2.81 17.18 -11.75
C TYR A 25 -1.36 17.51 -12.16
N GLU A 26 -1.05 17.44 -13.47
CA GLU A 26 0.29 17.78 -13.97
C GLU A 26 0.70 19.24 -13.70
N ASP A 27 -0.26 20.17 -13.70
CA ASP A 27 -0.01 21.59 -13.47
C ASP A 27 -0.08 22.02 -12.00
N SER A 28 -0.79 21.31 -11.14
CA SER A 28 -1.01 21.70 -9.74
C SER A 28 -0.12 20.98 -8.75
N ALA A 29 0.17 19.68 -8.95
CA ALA A 29 0.96 18.87 -8.04
C ALA A 29 2.48 18.98 -8.33
N PHE A 30 2.86 19.21 -9.59
CA PHE A 30 4.27 19.34 -9.99
C PHE A 30 4.95 20.64 -9.50
N THR A 31 4.17 21.65 -9.14
CA THR A 31 4.68 22.94 -8.66
C THR A 31 4.60 23.13 -7.15
N ARG A 32 3.95 22.23 -6.43
CA ARG A 32 3.94 22.23 -4.96
C ARG A 32 4.82 21.10 -4.41
N VAL A 33 6.09 21.12 -4.72
CA VAL A 33 7.10 20.73 -3.75
C VAL A 33 7.18 21.91 -2.78
N GLU A 34 6.18 22.05 -1.93
CA GLU A 34 6.36 22.80 -0.70
C GLU A 34 7.38 22.00 0.10
N GLU A 35 8.52 22.60 0.41
CA GLU A 35 9.61 22.03 1.21
C GLU A 35 9.19 21.64 2.64
N GLU A 36 7.90 21.58 2.93
CA GLU A 36 7.25 21.28 4.21
C GLU A 36 6.17 20.19 4.12
N SER A 37 6.09 19.38 3.05
CA SER A 37 5.12 18.29 3.01
C SER A 37 5.66 17.06 3.73
N ASP A 38 5.07 16.70 4.86
CA ASP A 38 5.36 15.49 5.63
C ASP A 38 4.90 14.20 4.90
N TYR A 39 4.22 14.34 3.75
CA TYR A 39 3.69 13.28 2.91
C TYR A 39 4.30 13.36 1.51
N TYR A 40 4.63 12.18 0.97
CA TYR A 40 5.28 12.09 -0.33
C TYR A 40 4.26 12.09 -1.48
N ARG A 41 4.74 12.42 -2.67
CA ARG A 41 3.95 12.46 -3.88
C ARG A 41 3.28 11.12 -4.17
N TYR A 42 2.06 11.17 -4.73
CA TYR A 42 1.37 9.98 -5.22
C TYR A 42 2.20 9.27 -6.31
N GLU A 43 2.55 8.03 -6.05
CA GLU A 43 3.16 7.10 -6.98
C GLU A 43 2.49 5.74 -6.85
N VAL A 44 2.47 4.94 -7.92
CA VAL A 44 1.76 3.65 -7.91
C VAL A 44 2.72 2.49 -7.97
N THR A 45 2.50 1.50 -7.13
CA THR A 45 3.23 0.23 -7.20
C THR A 45 2.90 -0.51 -8.50
N PRO A 46 3.90 -0.90 -9.31
CA PRO A 46 3.65 -1.71 -10.49
C PRO A 46 2.92 -3.02 -10.17
N PHE A 47 1.95 -3.42 -10.98
CA PHE A 47 1.23 -4.69 -10.79
C PHE A 47 2.17 -5.91 -10.82
N GLU A 48 3.22 -5.85 -11.64
CA GLU A 48 4.24 -6.89 -11.69
C GLU A 48 4.99 -7.02 -10.35
N ALA A 49 5.30 -5.90 -9.69
CA ALA A 49 5.94 -5.89 -8.37
C ALA A 49 5.03 -6.51 -7.30
N LEU A 50 3.72 -6.22 -7.33
CA LEU A 50 2.73 -6.85 -6.46
C LEU A 50 2.67 -8.36 -6.70
N ALA A 51 2.59 -8.80 -7.95
CA ALA A 51 2.51 -10.22 -8.31
C ALA A 51 3.75 -10.99 -7.83
N ILE A 52 4.96 -10.50 -8.13
CA ILE A 52 6.23 -11.10 -7.68
C ILE A 52 6.29 -11.19 -6.16
N THR A 53 5.86 -10.15 -5.46
CA THR A 53 5.86 -10.12 -3.99
C THR A 53 4.91 -11.14 -3.41
N CYS A 54 3.72 -11.25 -3.98
CA CYS A 54 2.70 -12.16 -3.50
C CYS A 54 3.04 -13.64 -3.70
N GLU A 55 3.87 -14.00 -4.68
CA GLU A 55 4.43 -15.34 -4.83
C GLU A 55 5.30 -15.75 -3.63
N GLN A 56 5.82 -14.79 -2.87
CA GLN A 56 6.66 -15.00 -1.69
C GLN A 56 5.87 -14.99 -0.38
N LEU A 57 4.55 -14.74 -0.44
CA LEU A 57 3.65 -14.63 0.70
C LEU A 57 2.56 -15.71 0.64
N SER A 58 2.16 -16.20 1.81
CA SER A 58 1.00 -17.09 1.93
C SER A 58 -0.20 -16.29 2.42
N ILE A 59 -0.84 -15.54 1.53
CA ILE A 59 -1.99 -14.70 1.84
C ILE A 59 -3.26 -15.55 1.81
N LYS A 60 -4.13 -15.37 2.79
CA LYS A 60 -5.36 -16.13 2.97
C LYS A 60 -6.58 -15.20 2.91
N PRO A 61 -7.75 -15.73 2.56
CA PRO A 61 -9.00 -14.95 2.60
C PRO A 61 -9.36 -14.40 3.99
N THR A 62 -8.76 -14.97 5.05
CA THR A 62 -8.95 -14.51 6.45
C THR A 62 -8.05 -13.35 6.83
N ASP A 63 -7.04 -13.03 6.01
CA ASP A 63 -6.12 -11.92 6.28
C ASP A 63 -6.79 -10.56 6.01
N CYS A 64 -6.24 -9.53 6.58
CA CYS A 64 -6.65 -8.15 6.36
C CYS A 64 -5.41 -7.32 6.00
N VAL A 65 -5.41 -6.79 4.78
CA VAL A 65 -4.33 -5.91 4.29
C VAL A 65 -4.73 -4.46 4.53
N VAL A 66 -3.86 -3.71 5.19
CA VAL A 66 -4.00 -2.26 5.41
C VAL A 66 -2.94 -1.55 4.57
N ASP A 67 -3.36 -0.65 3.68
CA ASP A 67 -2.49 0.13 2.80
C ASP A 67 -2.45 1.58 3.28
N PHE A 68 -1.30 2.02 3.75
CA PHE A 68 -1.06 3.38 4.21
C PHE A 68 -0.58 4.27 3.07
N GLY A 69 -1.37 5.29 2.71
CA GLY A 69 -1.20 6.07 1.50
C GLY A 69 -1.67 5.27 0.29
N CYS A 70 -2.90 4.75 0.35
CA CYS A 70 -3.40 3.81 -0.66
C CYS A 70 -3.66 4.45 -2.02
N GLY A 71 -3.60 5.77 -2.11
CA GLY A 71 -3.85 6.49 -3.35
C GLY A 71 -5.20 6.13 -3.95
N LYS A 72 -5.22 5.85 -5.23
CA LYS A 72 -6.42 5.45 -5.99
C LYS A 72 -6.83 3.98 -5.77
N GLY A 73 -6.17 3.24 -4.85
CA GLY A 73 -6.59 1.93 -4.36
C GLY A 73 -6.02 0.72 -5.08
N ARG A 74 -4.96 0.86 -5.89
CA ARG A 74 -4.39 -0.27 -6.67
C ARG A 74 -4.12 -1.50 -5.83
N VAL A 75 -3.42 -1.34 -4.73
CA VAL A 75 -3.05 -2.43 -3.81
C VAL A 75 -4.32 -3.08 -3.23
N LEU A 76 -5.33 -2.29 -2.87
CA LEU A 76 -6.59 -2.79 -2.35
C LEU A 76 -7.29 -3.72 -3.34
N PHE A 77 -7.48 -3.25 -4.58
CA PHE A 77 -8.17 -4.05 -5.61
C PHE A 77 -7.37 -5.29 -5.98
N PHE A 78 -6.05 -5.20 -6.03
CA PHE A 78 -5.19 -6.35 -6.30
C PHE A 78 -5.35 -7.42 -5.22
N PHE A 79 -5.16 -7.10 -3.95
CA PHE A 79 -5.26 -8.07 -2.87
C PHE A 79 -6.69 -8.62 -2.72
N ASN A 80 -7.70 -7.76 -2.77
CA ASN A 80 -9.09 -8.20 -2.68
C ASN A 80 -9.47 -9.13 -3.84
N ASN A 81 -9.05 -8.82 -5.08
CA ASN A 81 -9.41 -9.63 -6.23
C ASN A 81 -8.73 -11.00 -6.25
N PHE A 82 -7.41 -11.02 -6.07
CA PHE A 82 -6.63 -12.24 -6.28
C PHE A 82 -6.55 -13.14 -5.04
N TYR A 83 -6.71 -12.58 -3.83
CA TYR A 83 -6.60 -13.35 -2.58
C TYR A 83 -7.89 -13.41 -1.78
N LEU A 84 -8.93 -12.69 -2.20
CA LEU A 84 -10.24 -12.69 -1.53
C LEU A 84 -10.17 -12.25 -0.07
N CYS A 85 -9.12 -11.53 0.31
CA CYS A 85 -8.92 -11.04 1.67
C CYS A 85 -9.59 -9.66 1.86
N ARG A 86 -9.80 -9.29 3.12
CA ARG A 86 -10.23 -7.94 3.46
C ARG A 86 -9.10 -6.95 3.22
N VAL A 87 -9.47 -5.75 2.81
CA VAL A 87 -8.52 -4.66 2.55
C VAL A 87 -9.02 -3.36 3.13
N LYS A 88 -8.10 -2.55 3.63
CA LYS A 88 -8.36 -1.23 4.18
C LYS A 88 -7.37 -0.25 3.57
N GLY A 89 -7.87 0.86 3.05
CA GLY A 89 -7.05 1.91 2.47
C GLY A 89 -7.15 3.20 3.27
N ILE A 90 -6.02 3.79 3.59
CA ILE A 90 -5.93 5.09 4.25
C ILE A 90 -5.34 6.08 3.24
N GLU A 91 -6.07 7.15 2.96
CA GLU A 91 -5.65 8.23 2.07
C GLU A 91 -6.09 9.57 2.67
N TYR A 92 -5.20 10.56 2.66
CA TYR A 92 -5.50 11.87 3.25
C TYR A 92 -5.81 12.97 2.24
N ASP A 93 -5.37 12.81 0.98
CA ASP A 93 -5.60 13.78 -0.07
C ASP A 93 -7.04 13.73 -0.56
N ASP A 94 -7.72 14.87 -0.56
CA ASP A 94 -9.14 15.00 -0.91
C ASP A 94 -9.44 14.50 -2.34
N GLU A 95 -8.64 14.92 -3.33
CA GLU A 95 -8.90 14.63 -4.75
C GLU A 95 -8.59 13.17 -5.09
N ILE A 96 -7.51 12.64 -4.50
CA ILE A 96 -7.13 11.24 -4.67
C ILE A 96 -8.17 10.34 -4.00
N TYR A 97 -8.66 10.72 -2.81
CA TYR A 97 -9.68 9.95 -2.09
C TYR A 97 -11.02 9.92 -2.83
N GLU A 98 -11.45 11.01 -3.47
CA GLU A 98 -12.63 11.00 -4.34
C GLU A 98 -12.46 10.03 -5.51
N THR A 99 -11.27 10.02 -6.16
CA THR A 99 -10.96 9.07 -7.22
C THR A 99 -10.95 7.62 -6.71
N LEU A 100 -10.47 7.39 -5.48
CA LEU A 100 -10.53 6.07 -4.83
C LEU A 100 -11.98 5.60 -4.66
N LEU A 101 -12.89 6.46 -4.21
CA LEU A 101 -14.31 6.12 -4.06
C LEU A 101 -14.96 5.76 -5.40
N ASP A 102 -14.65 6.49 -6.46
CA ASP A 102 -15.11 6.16 -7.82
C ASP A 102 -14.60 4.78 -8.26
N ASN A 103 -13.33 4.50 -8.03
CA ASN A 103 -12.75 3.19 -8.33
C ASN A 103 -13.39 2.06 -7.52
N VAL A 104 -13.71 2.27 -6.24
CA VAL A 104 -14.46 1.30 -5.43
C VAL A 104 -15.85 1.06 -6.03
N ALA A 105 -16.54 2.10 -6.47
CA ALA A 105 -17.84 1.98 -7.10
C ALA A 105 -17.77 1.20 -8.43
N TYR A 106 -16.80 1.48 -9.30
CA TYR A 106 -16.59 0.73 -10.55
C TYR A 106 -16.21 -0.72 -10.31
N TYR A 107 -15.32 -0.98 -9.34
CA TYR A 107 -14.92 -2.31 -8.96
C TYR A 107 -16.11 -3.13 -8.45
N SER A 108 -16.99 -2.54 -7.63
CA SER A 108 -18.17 -3.21 -7.10
C SER A 108 -19.21 -3.58 -8.16
N VAL A 109 -19.34 -2.77 -9.20
CA VAL A 109 -20.18 -3.12 -10.36
C VAL A 109 -19.66 -4.36 -11.08
N ARG A 110 -18.33 -4.53 -11.13
CA ARG A 110 -17.69 -5.65 -11.85
C ARG A 110 -17.60 -6.91 -10.99
N PHE A 111 -17.37 -6.77 -9.70
CA PHE A 111 -17.15 -7.87 -8.75
C PHE A 111 -18.15 -7.79 -7.58
N HIS A 112 -19.44 -7.96 -7.89
CA HIS A 112 -20.53 -7.86 -6.91
C HIS A 112 -20.25 -8.61 -5.61
N GLY A 113 -20.48 -7.96 -4.48
CA GLY A 113 -20.30 -8.50 -3.13
C GLY A 113 -18.86 -8.45 -2.60
N ARG A 114 -17.88 -8.04 -3.41
CA ARG A 114 -16.50 -7.90 -2.92
C ARG A 114 -16.23 -6.57 -2.26
N GLU A 115 -17.00 -5.55 -2.58
CA GLU A 115 -16.97 -4.23 -1.97
C GLU A 115 -17.19 -4.29 -0.45
N GLU A 116 -17.93 -5.26 0.06
CA GLU A 116 -18.13 -5.48 1.50
C GLU A 116 -16.83 -5.82 2.26
N GLN A 117 -15.77 -6.17 1.52
CA GLN A 117 -14.45 -6.48 2.07
C GLN A 117 -13.45 -5.32 1.89
N ILE A 118 -13.90 -4.18 1.34
CA ILE A 118 -13.08 -2.99 1.11
C ILE A 118 -13.56 -1.89 2.05
N GLU A 119 -12.68 -1.43 2.93
CA GLU A 119 -12.91 -0.27 3.77
C GLU A 119 -11.94 0.84 3.36
N THR A 120 -12.40 2.07 3.25
CA THR A 120 -11.56 3.23 2.94
C THR A 120 -11.72 4.30 4.01
N TYR A 121 -10.61 4.96 4.36
CA TYR A 121 -10.56 5.97 5.41
C TYR A 121 -9.91 7.24 4.87
N HIS A 122 -10.66 8.35 4.93
CA HIS A 122 -10.16 9.68 4.59
C HIS A 122 -9.54 10.31 5.83
N MET A 123 -8.25 10.08 6.04
CA MET A 123 -7.52 10.54 7.22
C MET A 123 -6.01 10.44 7.00
N ARG A 124 -5.24 11.02 7.90
CA ARG A 124 -3.80 10.83 7.94
C ARG A 124 -3.45 9.42 8.40
N ALA A 125 -2.33 8.88 7.91
CA ALA A 125 -1.92 7.50 8.18
C ALA A 125 -1.67 7.23 9.67
N GLU A 126 -1.05 8.19 10.38
CA GLU A 126 -0.76 8.10 11.81
C GLU A 126 -1.99 8.24 12.72
N GLU A 127 -3.13 8.66 12.18
CA GLU A 127 -4.40 8.73 12.91
C GLU A 127 -5.17 7.41 12.90
N TYR A 128 -4.73 6.44 12.08
CA TYR A 128 -5.44 5.17 11.95
C TYR A 128 -5.30 4.30 13.19
N GLU A 129 -6.44 3.91 13.77
CA GLU A 129 -6.51 2.96 14.89
C GLU A 129 -6.42 1.52 14.37
N VAL A 130 -5.26 0.88 14.61
CA VAL A 130 -4.99 -0.49 14.17
C VAL A 130 -5.89 -1.48 14.91
N ARG A 131 -6.66 -2.28 14.17
CA ARG A 131 -7.60 -3.25 14.72
C ARG A 131 -6.97 -4.64 14.83
N LYS A 132 -7.57 -5.50 15.68
CA LYS A 132 -7.06 -6.86 15.97
C LYS A 132 -7.04 -7.79 14.75
N GLU A 133 -7.87 -7.52 13.75
CA GLU A 133 -7.91 -8.27 12.49
C GLU A 133 -6.85 -7.85 11.48
N ASP A 134 -6.26 -6.66 11.63
CA ASP A 134 -5.24 -6.13 10.72
C ASP A 134 -3.92 -6.88 10.93
N ASN A 135 -3.46 -7.61 9.92
CA ASN A 135 -2.29 -8.46 10.08
C ASN A 135 -1.27 -8.38 8.94
N ILE A 136 -1.59 -7.66 7.86
CA ILE A 136 -0.65 -7.33 6.79
C ILE A 136 -0.73 -5.81 6.57
N PHE A 137 0.42 -5.13 6.61
CA PHE A 137 0.50 -3.69 6.40
C PHE A 137 1.40 -3.40 5.22
N TYR A 138 0.88 -2.63 4.28
CA TYR A 138 1.58 -2.23 3.08
C TYR A 138 1.99 -0.76 3.15
N PHE A 139 3.21 -0.48 2.67
CA PHE A 139 3.78 0.86 2.61
C PHE A 139 4.54 1.06 1.30
N PHE A 140 4.21 2.11 0.58
CA PHE A 140 5.04 2.63 -0.49
C PHE A 140 5.56 4.02 -0.10
N ASN A 141 6.46 4.05 0.88
CA ASN A 141 7.11 5.28 1.36
C ASN A 141 6.13 6.47 1.51
N PRO A 142 5.02 6.32 2.28
CA PRO A 142 3.89 7.26 2.19
C PRO A 142 4.14 8.59 2.91
N CYS A 143 5.07 8.66 3.88
CA CYS A 143 5.22 9.80 4.77
C CYS A 143 6.65 9.94 5.31
N ALA A 144 6.91 11.03 6.05
CA ALA A 144 8.18 11.23 6.73
C ALA A 144 8.44 10.14 7.79
N PRO A 145 9.74 9.83 8.11
CA PRO A 145 10.12 8.76 9.03
C PRO A 145 9.46 8.83 10.41
N GLU A 146 9.19 10.04 10.91
CA GLU A 146 8.56 10.27 12.21
C GLU A 146 7.11 9.75 12.25
N TYR A 147 6.36 9.94 11.19
CA TYR A 147 4.99 9.40 11.08
C TYR A 147 4.99 7.89 10.88
N PHE A 148 5.95 7.38 10.11
CA PHE A 148 6.12 5.93 9.97
C PHE A 148 6.43 5.27 11.33
N GLU A 149 7.26 5.88 12.17
CA GLU A 149 7.55 5.40 13.53
C GLU A 149 6.27 5.39 14.39
N THR A 150 5.47 6.46 14.34
CA THR A 150 4.17 6.54 15.03
C THR A 150 3.20 5.43 14.58
N ILE A 151 3.11 5.17 13.28
CA ILE A 151 2.28 4.08 12.75
C ILE A 151 2.75 2.72 13.28
N LEU A 152 4.07 2.48 13.31
CA LEU A 152 4.64 1.26 13.86
C LEU A 152 4.35 1.08 15.35
N GLU A 153 4.37 2.17 16.14
CA GLU A 153 3.97 2.14 17.55
C GLU A 153 2.52 1.72 17.72
N HIS A 154 1.59 2.25 16.89
CA HIS A 154 0.18 1.84 16.91
C HIS A 154 0.02 0.35 16.55
N ILE A 155 0.79 -0.14 15.57
CA ILE A 155 0.79 -1.57 15.22
C ILE A 155 1.28 -2.41 16.40
N ILE A 156 2.37 -2.01 17.07
CA ILE A 156 2.93 -2.72 18.24
C ILE A 156 1.93 -2.76 19.38
N LEU A 157 1.32 -1.62 19.73
CA LEU A 157 0.29 -1.54 20.78
C LEU A 157 -0.90 -2.46 20.48
N SER A 158 -1.31 -2.54 19.23
CA SER A 158 -2.36 -3.45 18.78
C SER A 158 -1.95 -4.93 18.89
N ILE A 159 -0.67 -5.27 18.64
CA ILE A 159 -0.13 -6.62 18.82
C ILE A 159 -0.09 -6.99 20.31
N GLU A 160 0.31 -6.06 21.17
CA GLU A 160 0.34 -6.25 22.64
C GLU A 160 -1.06 -6.51 23.19
N ALA A 161 -2.05 -5.75 22.73
CA ALA A 161 -3.45 -5.93 23.11
C ALA A 161 -4.08 -7.21 22.55
N SER A 162 -3.66 -7.64 21.37
CA SER A 162 -4.16 -8.85 20.70
C SER A 162 -3.02 -9.54 19.95
N PRO A 163 -2.29 -10.46 20.61
CA PRO A 163 -1.12 -11.13 20.05
C PRO A 163 -1.43 -11.88 18.77
N ARG A 164 -0.72 -11.52 17.70
CA ARG A 164 -0.86 -12.13 16.37
C ARG A 164 0.40 -11.94 15.56
N ARG A 165 0.57 -12.76 14.52
CA ARG A 165 1.61 -12.54 13.52
C ARG A 165 1.18 -11.38 12.62
N VAL A 166 2.08 -10.41 12.49
CA VAL A 166 1.94 -9.26 11.61
C VAL A 166 3.07 -9.27 10.58
N THR A 167 2.73 -9.00 9.34
CA THR A 167 3.68 -8.84 8.23
C THR A 167 3.62 -7.41 7.72
N LEU A 168 4.77 -6.76 7.59
CA LEU A 168 4.93 -5.50 6.89
C LEU A 168 5.48 -5.77 5.49
N ILE A 169 4.91 -5.14 4.50
CA ILE A 169 5.34 -5.15 3.10
C ILE A 169 5.73 -3.71 2.77
N LEU A 170 7.01 -3.48 2.46
CA LEU A 170 7.50 -2.15 2.14
C LEU A 170 8.08 -2.15 0.73
N TYR A 171 7.47 -1.40 -0.16
CA TYR A 171 7.98 -1.14 -1.50
C TYR A 171 8.78 0.15 -1.52
N TYR A 172 9.89 0.15 -2.27
CA TYR A 172 10.76 1.32 -2.45
C TYR A 172 11.18 1.95 -1.11
N CYS A 173 11.60 1.10 -0.18
CA CYS A 173 11.78 1.44 1.22
C CYS A 173 13.07 2.26 1.45
N SER A 174 12.94 3.39 2.14
CA SER A 174 14.09 4.23 2.50
C SER A 174 15.02 3.57 3.53
N ASP A 175 16.27 4.05 3.59
CA ASP A 175 17.24 3.59 4.59
C ASP A 175 16.81 3.96 6.02
N GLU A 176 16.11 5.11 6.19
CA GLU A 176 15.56 5.55 7.46
C GLU A 176 14.49 4.57 7.95
N TYR A 177 13.57 4.15 7.10
CA TYR A 177 12.54 3.17 7.47
C TYR A 177 13.16 1.83 7.89
N THR A 178 14.15 1.33 7.12
CA THR A 178 14.83 0.08 7.49
C THR A 178 15.59 0.19 8.80
N LYS A 179 16.13 1.37 9.13
CA LYS A 179 16.78 1.63 10.43
C LYS A 179 15.76 1.60 11.56
N ILE A 180 14.65 2.33 11.45
CA ILE A 180 13.57 2.33 12.44
C ILE A 180 13.09 0.89 12.73
N LEU A 181 12.83 0.12 11.68
CA LEU A 181 12.39 -1.27 11.82
C LEU A 181 13.41 -2.15 12.56
N ARG A 182 14.71 -1.96 12.32
CA ARG A 182 15.76 -2.69 13.05
C ARG A 182 15.83 -2.27 14.51
N ASP A 183 15.74 -0.95 14.78
CA ASP A 183 15.80 -0.41 16.14
C ASP A 183 14.59 -0.89 16.96
N MET A 184 13.40 -1.01 16.36
CA MET A 184 12.17 -1.58 16.93
C MET A 184 12.15 -3.13 16.89
N GLN A 185 13.24 -3.79 16.52
CA GLN A 185 13.44 -5.25 16.52
C GLN A 185 12.54 -6.05 15.55
N TRP A 186 11.97 -5.40 14.52
CA TRP A 186 11.28 -6.11 13.46
C TRP A 186 12.23 -7.07 12.72
N LYS A 187 11.76 -8.26 12.39
CA LYS A 187 12.59 -9.29 11.74
C LYS A 187 12.43 -9.22 10.23
N GLN A 188 13.46 -8.79 9.52
CA GLN A 188 13.48 -8.90 8.06
C GLN A 188 13.44 -10.38 7.66
N ARG A 189 12.41 -10.77 6.91
CA ARG A 189 12.20 -12.13 6.42
C ARG A 189 12.70 -12.31 5.00
N ARG A 190 12.47 -11.31 4.17
CA ARG A 190 12.91 -11.31 2.77
C ARG A 190 13.27 -9.90 2.29
N LEU A 191 14.12 -9.88 1.29
CA LEU A 191 14.37 -8.78 0.39
C LEU A 191 14.18 -9.33 -1.02
N ILE A 192 13.22 -8.79 -1.76
CA ILE A 192 12.89 -9.18 -3.12
C ILE A 192 13.38 -8.06 -4.03
N ARG A 193 14.27 -8.39 -4.95
CA ARG A 193 14.70 -7.46 -6.02
C ARG A 193 13.70 -7.53 -7.13
N LEU A 194 13.19 -6.38 -7.53
CA LEU A 194 12.15 -6.22 -8.55
C LEU A 194 12.76 -5.89 -9.91
N PRO A 195 12.00 -5.99 -11.00
CA PRO A 195 12.40 -5.46 -12.29
C PRO A 195 12.82 -3.98 -12.15
N GLY A 196 13.96 -3.62 -12.77
CA GLY A 196 14.54 -2.26 -12.58
C GLY A 196 15.61 -2.16 -11.49
N TYR A 197 15.78 -3.15 -10.61
CA TYR A 197 16.78 -3.13 -9.53
C TYR A 197 18.23 -2.86 -10.01
N SER A 198 18.56 -3.23 -11.24
CA SER A 198 19.89 -2.98 -11.82
C SER A 198 20.16 -1.50 -12.08
N GLU A 199 19.10 -0.73 -12.33
CA GLU A 199 19.15 0.70 -12.62
C GLU A 199 18.87 1.54 -11.38
N ASP A 200 17.97 1.07 -10.52
CA ASP A 200 17.61 1.69 -9.26
C ASP A 200 17.61 0.68 -8.11
N PRO A 201 18.59 0.76 -7.17
CA PRO A 201 18.68 -0.13 -6.02
C PRO A 201 17.49 -0.09 -5.05
N TYR A 202 16.63 0.93 -5.13
CA TYR A 202 15.42 1.02 -4.33
C TYR A 202 14.25 0.21 -4.92
N GLU A 203 14.37 -0.28 -6.17
CA GLU A 203 13.41 -1.21 -6.77
C GLU A 203 13.43 -2.56 -6.06
N THR A 204 12.96 -2.54 -4.83
CA THR A 204 12.94 -3.67 -3.90
C THR A 204 11.65 -3.71 -3.10
N MET A 205 11.29 -4.93 -2.69
CA MET A 205 10.24 -5.15 -1.71
C MET A 205 10.81 -5.82 -0.47
N TYR A 206 10.65 -5.21 0.69
CA TYR A 206 11.03 -5.77 1.96
C TYR A 206 9.83 -6.43 2.64
N LEU A 207 10.05 -7.60 3.23
CA LEU A 207 9.09 -8.26 4.10
C LEU A 207 9.66 -8.34 5.52
N PHE A 208 8.95 -7.73 6.46
CA PHE A 208 9.27 -7.80 7.88
C PHE A 208 8.15 -8.49 8.65
N GLN A 209 8.49 -9.10 9.77
CA GLN A 209 7.53 -9.65 10.72
C GLN A 209 7.88 -9.22 12.13
N ASN A 210 6.84 -9.07 12.96
CA ASN A 210 7.02 -8.79 14.37
C ASN A 210 7.80 -9.89 15.08
N PRO A 211 8.60 -9.57 16.12
CA PRO A 211 9.14 -10.57 17.02
C PRO A 211 7.99 -11.24 17.78
N LEU A 212 7.82 -12.54 17.62
CA LEU A 212 6.92 -13.37 18.42
C LEU A 212 7.71 -14.00 19.56
#